data_fb85ab99aed8bc8e3eabb3cf21433199
#
_entry.id   fb85ab99aed8bc8e3eabb3cf21433199
#
_cell.length_a   1.000
_cell.length_b   1.000
_cell.length_c   1.000
_cell.angle_alpha   90.00
_cell.angle_beta   90.00
_cell.angle_gamma   90.00
#
_symmetry.space_group_name_H-M   'P 1'
#
loop_
_entity.id
_entity.type
_entity.pdbx_description
1 polymer ?
#
loop_
_entity_poly.entity_id
_entity_poly.type
_entity_poly.pdbx_seq_one_letter_code
_entity_poly.pdbx_strand_id
1 'polypeptide(L)'
;MSRHGPQSATSAQALGAGSALVRPHEMVDEIGHAGSKSALARLNEAMAEIKALSMAPLLQRAIDAIRADDHKTATEWALKALEQDDQSGFAWYTLGIAREKAGDFASSISAYESALRLLPDHAEVANDLGRLAFRMGMLEQAEKLFLHFLARHPGHVEAVNNLTCAVRAQQRYDEAIEILRPVLLRQPDSAMLWNTMASIVAEQGDYATAKLFFQEAVQLDPGFFKARYNLGNCLLMLGETQAALDACDEALKGVRAEDERQMMHMARSTMLAGLGRLGEAWDEYECRLHPRFAEITYFVMKGPRWAPGMDVKGKTLMVIGEQGLGDEILFANPLGELIEDLGPDGRLVIAVEKRLVDLFQRGFPQATVCSHITGAIGVRPARTVPEEVDISDVDLWTPMASLLRAYRRSVEDFPANPTGVAADPARVEVWRQRLAALPGRKVGILWKSNITKDARHRYFAGFDAWAPVLSQPGVTFVNLQYGDCAEELARAKAQFGVDIWQPPGVDLKQDLDEVAALCCAVDLVVGFSNATFNIAASAGAPSWLITIPGSWPRLGLSDRYAWYPQVRVFGLDRFGDWGPVMGRVADAVGAFAAEVAAEA
;
A
#
# COMPACT_ATOMS: atom_id res chain seq x y z
N MET A 1 8.36 -26.79 -23.67
CA MET A 1 8.14 -26.02 -24.91
C MET A 1 8.28 -24.56 -24.58
N SER A 2 9.40 -24.02 -24.99
CA SER A 2 9.82 -22.63 -24.79
C SER A 2 8.88 -21.65 -25.50
N ARG A 3 8.49 -20.59 -24.83
CA ARG A 3 8.00 -19.38 -25.48
C ARG A 3 8.77 -18.18 -24.98
N HIS A 4 9.55 -17.64 -25.90
CA HIS A 4 10.26 -16.38 -25.77
C HIS A 4 9.25 -15.23 -25.63
N GLY A 5 9.47 -14.36 -24.64
CA GLY A 5 8.91 -13.02 -24.62
C GLY A 5 9.65 -12.12 -25.62
N PRO A 6 9.00 -11.11 -26.18
CA PRO A 6 9.64 -10.20 -27.10
C PRO A 6 10.63 -9.29 -26.36
N GLN A 7 11.87 -9.34 -26.79
CA GLN A 7 12.88 -8.33 -26.51
C GLN A 7 12.41 -7.01 -27.13
N SER A 8 12.23 -5.99 -26.30
CA SER A 8 12.12 -4.62 -26.76
C SER A 8 13.48 -4.20 -27.29
N ALA A 9 13.58 -4.15 -28.59
CA ALA A 9 14.75 -3.62 -29.29
C ALA A 9 14.85 -2.11 -29.03
N THR A 10 15.94 -1.77 -28.42
CA THR A 10 16.63 -0.49 -28.37
C THR A 10 16.42 0.39 -29.60
N SER A 11 15.75 1.50 -29.42
CA SER A 11 15.82 2.68 -30.31
C SER A 11 17.02 3.57 -29.92
N ALA A 12 18.22 2.98 -29.95
CA ALA A 12 19.49 3.69 -29.78
C ALA A 12 20.31 3.68 -31.09
N GLN A 13 19.63 3.81 -32.24
CA GLN A 13 20.29 3.88 -33.54
C GLN A 13 19.67 4.92 -34.45
N ALA A 14 19.72 6.20 -34.01
CA ALA A 14 19.42 7.32 -34.91
C ALA A 14 20.11 8.61 -34.47
N LEU A 15 21.38 8.57 -34.12
CA LEU A 15 22.26 9.76 -34.02
C LEU A 15 23.67 9.41 -34.47
N GLY A 16 23.76 8.79 -35.63
CA GLY A 16 25.04 8.41 -36.24
C GLY A 16 25.12 8.81 -37.72
N ALA A 17 25.01 10.11 -37.99
CA ALA A 17 25.41 10.67 -39.28
C ALA A 17 25.71 12.15 -39.12
N GLY A 18 26.76 12.48 -38.42
CA GLY A 18 27.29 13.83 -38.30
C GLY A 18 28.79 13.77 -38.56
N SER A 19 29.20 14.37 -39.68
CA SER A 19 30.52 14.83 -40.08
C SER A 19 31.70 14.17 -39.39
N ALA A 20 32.48 13.42 -40.17
CA ALA A 20 33.85 13.05 -39.87
C ALA A 20 34.69 14.33 -39.76
N LEU A 21 34.60 15.02 -38.61
CA LEU A 21 35.64 15.96 -38.20
C LEU A 21 36.84 15.09 -37.85
N VAL A 22 37.89 15.21 -38.65
CA VAL A 22 39.19 14.56 -38.41
C VAL A 22 39.58 14.81 -36.96
N ARG A 23 39.79 13.73 -36.22
CA ARG A 23 40.15 13.84 -34.80
C ARG A 23 41.47 14.57 -34.66
N PRO A 24 41.60 15.63 -33.85
CA PRO A 24 42.81 16.48 -33.83
C PRO A 24 44.11 15.74 -33.57
N HIS A 25 44.09 14.58 -32.93
CA HIS A 25 45.30 13.77 -32.66
C HIS A 25 45.80 13.00 -33.92
N GLU A 26 44.96 12.72 -34.89
CA GLU A 26 45.39 12.08 -36.15
C GLU A 26 46.21 13.05 -37.00
N MET A 27 45.95 14.37 -36.95
CA MET A 27 46.75 15.39 -37.62
C MET A 27 48.14 15.60 -37.00
N VAL A 28 48.32 15.25 -35.70
CA VAL A 28 49.61 15.44 -35.01
C VAL A 28 50.64 14.35 -35.39
N ASP A 29 50.17 13.14 -35.62
CA ASP A 29 51.07 12.03 -36.01
C ASP A 29 51.54 12.14 -37.44
N GLU A 30 50.82 12.83 -38.35
CA GLU A 30 51.23 13.11 -39.72
C GLU A 30 52.25 14.27 -39.84
N ILE A 31 52.25 15.24 -38.94
CA ILE A 31 53.10 16.47 -39.03
C ILE A 31 54.43 16.33 -38.27
N GLY A 32 54.57 15.40 -37.31
CA GLY A 32 55.85 15.03 -36.70
C GLY A 32 56.62 16.07 -35.90
N HIS A 33 56.04 17.21 -35.49
CA HIS A 33 56.77 18.30 -34.81
C HIS A 33 56.30 18.55 -33.39
N ALA A 34 57.22 18.61 -32.42
CA ALA A 34 56.93 18.87 -30.99
C ALA A 34 56.15 20.19 -30.74
N GLY A 35 56.29 21.20 -31.64
CA GLY A 35 55.54 22.45 -31.61
C GLY A 35 54.03 22.32 -31.96
N SER A 36 53.67 21.31 -32.73
CA SER A 36 52.27 21.07 -33.10
C SER A 36 51.44 20.51 -31.96
N LYS A 37 52.05 19.66 -31.07
CA LYS A 37 51.35 19.13 -29.88
C LYS A 37 50.92 20.25 -28.92
N SER A 38 51.78 21.24 -28.72
CA SER A 38 51.47 22.40 -27.87
C SER A 38 50.43 23.34 -28.52
N ALA A 39 50.44 23.50 -29.84
CA ALA A 39 49.45 24.29 -30.58
C ALA A 39 48.07 23.60 -30.60
N LEU A 40 48.06 22.25 -30.75
CA LEU A 40 46.83 21.48 -30.71
C LEU A 40 46.21 21.42 -29.30
N ALA A 41 47.01 21.37 -28.26
CA ALA A 41 46.51 21.49 -26.87
C ALA A 41 45.85 22.81 -26.63
N ARG A 42 46.45 23.93 -27.06
CA ARG A 42 45.85 25.28 -26.95
C ARG A 42 44.60 25.45 -27.82
N LEU A 43 44.57 24.83 -29.00
CA LEU A 43 43.39 24.84 -29.87
C LEU A 43 42.24 24.07 -29.24
N ASN A 44 42.51 22.89 -28.66
CA ASN A 44 41.51 22.11 -27.93
C ASN A 44 40.96 22.85 -26.68
N GLU A 45 41.83 23.55 -25.96
CA GLU A 45 41.46 24.39 -24.84
C GLU A 45 40.57 25.58 -25.28
N ALA A 46 40.96 26.29 -26.34
CA ALA A 46 40.16 27.36 -26.94
C ALA A 46 38.82 26.86 -27.49
N MET A 47 38.79 25.69 -28.13
CA MET A 47 37.55 25.07 -28.60
C MET A 47 36.63 24.67 -27.44
N ALA A 48 37.18 24.17 -26.33
CA ALA A 48 36.44 23.85 -25.12
C ALA A 48 35.83 25.11 -24.46
N GLU A 49 36.60 26.22 -24.40
CA GLU A 49 36.11 27.52 -23.95
C GLU A 49 34.98 28.07 -24.85
N ILE A 50 35.14 28.03 -26.18
CA ILE A 50 34.12 28.46 -27.13
C ILE A 50 32.83 27.62 -26.99
N LYS A 51 32.95 26.29 -26.83
CA LYS A 51 31.82 25.43 -26.57
C LYS A 51 31.13 25.79 -25.22
N ALA A 52 31.89 25.97 -24.17
CA ALA A 52 31.37 26.36 -22.86
C ALA A 52 30.61 27.68 -22.94
N LEU A 53 31.17 28.71 -23.64
CA LEU A 53 30.55 30.01 -23.85
C LEU A 53 29.27 29.94 -24.70
N SER A 54 29.22 29.06 -25.70
CA SER A 54 28.04 28.90 -26.56
C SER A 54 26.90 28.15 -25.83
N MET A 55 27.24 27.27 -24.92
CA MET A 55 26.24 26.50 -24.14
C MET A 55 25.66 27.24 -22.94
N ALA A 56 26.43 28.14 -22.32
CA ALA A 56 26.00 28.86 -21.14
C ALA A 56 24.63 29.57 -21.29
N PRO A 57 24.32 30.27 -22.42
CA PRO A 57 23.00 30.87 -22.62
C PRO A 57 21.87 29.83 -22.74
N LEU A 58 22.15 28.67 -23.32
CA LEU A 58 21.15 27.59 -23.48
C LEU A 58 20.83 26.96 -22.13
N LEU A 59 21.85 26.64 -21.33
CA LEU A 59 21.69 26.15 -19.97
C LEU A 59 20.98 27.16 -19.07
N GLN A 60 21.32 28.46 -19.19
CA GLN A 60 20.64 29.50 -18.42
C GLN A 60 19.14 29.53 -18.74
N ARG A 61 18.76 29.46 -20.02
CA ARG A 61 17.35 29.39 -20.43
C ARG A 61 16.65 28.15 -19.93
N ALA A 62 17.33 27.01 -19.91
CA ALA A 62 16.78 25.77 -19.33
C ALA A 62 16.54 25.93 -17.82
N ILE A 63 17.51 26.51 -17.09
CA ILE A 63 17.40 26.76 -15.64
C ILE A 63 16.27 27.77 -15.36
N ASP A 64 16.16 28.85 -16.13
CA ASP A 64 15.09 29.81 -15.95
C ASP A 64 13.71 29.23 -16.23
N ALA A 65 13.59 28.35 -17.24
CA ALA A 65 12.37 27.60 -17.50
C ALA A 65 12.05 26.61 -16.36
N ILE A 66 13.05 25.92 -15.76
CA ILE A 66 12.87 25.07 -14.57
C ILE A 66 12.31 25.90 -13.41
N ARG A 67 12.85 27.10 -13.18
CA ARG A 67 12.38 28.03 -12.14
C ARG A 67 10.96 28.52 -12.39
N ALA A 68 10.58 28.69 -13.65
CA ALA A 68 9.24 29.08 -14.08
C ALA A 68 8.24 27.92 -14.15
N ASP A 69 8.65 26.69 -13.75
CA ASP A 69 7.86 25.47 -13.80
C ASP A 69 7.45 25.04 -15.23
N ASP A 70 8.13 25.60 -16.26
CA ASP A 70 7.94 25.25 -17.67
C ASP A 70 8.89 24.11 -18.06
N HIS A 71 8.50 22.90 -17.69
CA HIS A 71 9.34 21.71 -17.86
C HIS A 71 9.56 21.33 -19.32
N LYS A 72 8.63 21.65 -20.21
CA LYS A 72 8.74 21.39 -21.63
C LYS A 72 9.83 22.26 -22.25
N THR A 73 9.74 23.56 -22.05
CA THR A 73 10.76 24.53 -22.53
C THR A 73 12.12 24.22 -21.90
N ALA A 74 12.17 23.84 -20.61
CA ALA A 74 13.41 23.45 -19.94
C ALA A 74 14.06 22.25 -20.63
N THR A 75 13.28 21.21 -20.95
CA THR A 75 13.77 20.01 -21.66
C THR A 75 14.28 20.36 -23.06
N GLU A 76 13.56 21.20 -23.80
CA GLU A 76 13.98 21.64 -25.16
C GLU A 76 15.32 22.38 -25.13
N TRP A 77 15.53 23.31 -24.19
CA TRP A 77 16.80 24.03 -24.08
C TRP A 77 17.95 23.14 -23.59
N ALA A 78 17.72 22.23 -22.68
CA ALA A 78 18.73 21.27 -22.24
C ALA A 78 19.16 20.34 -23.38
N LEU A 79 18.21 19.87 -24.21
CA LEU A 79 18.52 19.07 -25.41
C LEU A 79 19.32 19.88 -26.44
N LYS A 80 18.98 21.15 -26.69
CA LYS A 80 19.78 22.04 -27.58
C LYS A 80 21.21 22.25 -27.07
N ALA A 81 21.40 22.28 -25.74
CA ALA A 81 22.74 22.32 -25.17
C ALA A 81 23.51 21.02 -25.45
N LEU A 82 22.86 19.86 -25.34
CA LEU A 82 23.45 18.56 -25.66
C LEU A 82 23.72 18.37 -27.16
N GLU A 83 22.98 19.04 -28.05
CA GLU A 83 23.30 19.09 -29.50
C GLU A 83 24.61 19.82 -29.76
N GLN A 84 24.98 20.80 -28.92
CA GLN A 84 26.26 21.51 -29.00
C GLN A 84 27.42 20.66 -28.44
N ASP A 85 27.17 20.00 -27.30
CA ASP A 85 28.16 19.13 -26.63
C ASP A 85 27.48 18.03 -25.84
N ASP A 86 27.49 16.83 -26.38
CA ASP A 86 26.92 15.62 -25.74
C ASP A 86 27.78 15.08 -24.57
N GLN A 87 29.01 15.61 -24.40
CA GLN A 87 29.89 15.31 -23.27
C GLN A 87 29.74 16.30 -22.13
N SER A 88 28.81 17.24 -22.20
CA SER A 88 28.53 18.18 -21.13
C SER A 88 27.74 17.53 -19.99
N GLY A 89 28.41 17.18 -18.92
CA GLY A 89 27.75 16.63 -17.72
C GLY A 89 26.72 17.58 -17.11
N PHE A 90 26.95 18.90 -17.16
CA PHE A 90 25.98 19.89 -16.69
C PHE A 90 24.73 19.97 -17.56
N ALA A 91 24.85 19.77 -18.89
CA ALA A 91 23.68 19.72 -19.76
C ALA A 91 22.83 18.47 -19.47
N TRP A 92 23.48 17.32 -19.27
CA TRP A 92 22.80 16.09 -18.82
C TRP A 92 22.14 16.26 -17.44
N TYR A 93 22.81 16.89 -16.49
CA TYR A 93 22.25 17.18 -15.17
C TYR A 93 21.00 18.06 -15.27
N THR A 94 21.09 19.16 -16.04
CA THR A 94 19.95 20.07 -16.26
C THR A 94 18.78 19.34 -16.93
N LEU A 95 19.06 18.46 -17.90
CA LEU A 95 18.05 17.61 -18.55
C LEU A 95 17.41 16.65 -17.55
N GLY A 96 18.21 16.05 -16.66
CA GLY A 96 17.71 15.19 -15.58
C GLY A 96 16.70 15.90 -14.69
N ILE A 97 17.03 17.11 -14.22
CA ILE A 97 16.12 17.94 -13.41
C ILE A 97 14.84 18.30 -14.17
N ALA A 98 14.96 18.73 -15.44
CA ALA A 98 13.82 19.12 -16.25
C ALA A 98 12.83 17.95 -16.45
N ARG A 99 13.35 16.75 -16.75
CA ARG A 99 12.55 15.53 -16.94
C ARG A 99 11.94 15.02 -15.64
N GLU A 100 12.68 15.08 -14.51
CA GLU A 100 12.15 14.73 -13.20
C GLU A 100 10.92 15.58 -12.86
N LYS A 101 11.02 16.90 -13.05
CA LYS A 101 9.91 17.82 -12.82
C LYS A 101 8.75 17.64 -13.79
N ALA A 102 9.02 17.21 -15.02
CA ALA A 102 7.99 16.83 -16.00
C ALA A 102 7.32 15.46 -15.67
N GLY A 103 7.83 14.70 -14.70
CA GLY A 103 7.33 13.36 -14.36
C GLY A 103 7.85 12.24 -15.27
N ASP A 104 8.78 12.53 -16.17
CA ASP A 104 9.47 11.53 -17.01
C ASP A 104 10.66 10.94 -16.24
N PHE A 105 10.35 10.11 -15.24
CA PHE A 105 11.35 9.57 -14.32
C PHE A 105 12.35 8.62 -14.98
N ALA A 106 11.92 7.82 -15.94
CA ALA A 106 12.82 6.89 -16.64
C ALA A 106 13.89 7.63 -17.43
N SER A 107 13.49 8.64 -18.21
CA SER A 107 14.44 9.45 -18.96
C SER A 107 15.27 10.37 -18.06
N SER A 108 14.73 10.79 -16.90
CA SER A 108 15.46 11.56 -15.91
C SER A 108 16.60 10.75 -15.28
N ILE A 109 16.34 9.48 -14.89
CA ILE A 109 17.38 8.57 -14.37
C ILE A 109 18.52 8.45 -15.39
N SER A 110 18.21 8.16 -16.67
CA SER A 110 19.23 8.02 -17.72
C SER A 110 20.05 9.29 -17.92
N ALA A 111 19.42 10.47 -17.77
CA ALA A 111 20.10 11.76 -17.86
C ALA A 111 21.03 11.99 -16.66
N TYR A 112 20.56 11.72 -15.44
CA TYR A 112 21.39 11.80 -14.23
C TYR A 112 22.55 10.80 -14.23
N GLU A 113 22.36 9.57 -14.69
CA GLU A 113 23.43 8.58 -14.85
C GLU A 113 24.51 9.06 -15.83
N SER A 114 24.08 9.68 -16.94
CA SER A 114 25.02 10.30 -17.90
C SER A 114 25.76 11.47 -17.28
N ALA A 115 25.06 12.32 -16.53
CA ALA A 115 25.67 13.41 -15.79
C ALA A 115 26.69 12.91 -14.76
N LEU A 116 26.34 11.90 -13.96
CA LEU A 116 27.21 11.34 -12.92
C LEU A 116 28.48 10.69 -13.52
N ARG A 117 28.37 10.04 -14.68
CA ARG A 117 29.51 9.47 -15.39
C ARG A 117 30.47 10.54 -15.90
N LEU A 118 29.95 11.68 -16.37
CA LEU A 118 30.73 12.79 -16.91
C LEU A 118 31.25 13.75 -15.80
N LEU A 119 30.56 13.79 -14.68
CA LEU A 119 30.87 14.62 -13.51
C LEU A 119 30.96 13.75 -12.23
N PRO A 120 31.90 12.79 -12.15
CA PRO A 120 31.99 11.86 -11.03
C PRO A 120 32.27 12.55 -9.68
N ASP A 121 32.86 13.74 -9.73
CA ASP A 121 33.19 14.54 -8.54
C ASP A 121 32.08 15.54 -8.15
N HIS A 122 31.04 15.67 -8.96
CA HIS A 122 29.92 16.54 -8.65
C HIS A 122 28.88 15.79 -7.81
N ALA A 123 29.06 15.85 -6.50
CA ALA A 123 28.29 15.05 -5.55
C ALA A 123 26.77 15.32 -5.61
N GLU A 124 26.35 16.54 -5.96
CA GLU A 124 24.93 16.92 -6.06
C GLU A 124 24.15 16.05 -7.04
N VAL A 125 24.79 15.64 -8.17
CA VAL A 125 24.16 14.75 -9.15
C VAL A 125 23.83 13.42 -8.49
N ALA A 126 24.71 12.88 -7.64
CA ALA A 126 24.46 11.63 -6.92
C ALA A 126 23.34 11.80 -5.89
N ASN A 127 23.27 12.93 -5.18
CA ASN A 127 22.19 13.18 -4.22
C ASN A 127 20.82 13.26 -4.90
N ASP A 128 20.72 13.98 -6.03
CA ASP A 128 19.47 14.12 -6.76
C ASP A 128 19.03 12.80 -7.40
N LEU A 129 19.97 12.07 -8.03
CA LEU A 129 19.69 10.72 -8.52
C LEU A 129 19.29 9.77 -7.38
N GLY A 130 19.93 9.89 -6.20
CA GLY A 130 19.58 9.12 -5.00
C GLY A 130 18.13 9.38 -4.54
N ARG A 131 17.69 10.64 -4.52
CA ARG A 131 16.31 10.99 -4.19
C ARG A 131 15.31 10.42 -5.21
N LEU A 132 15.65 10.49 -6.50
CA LEU A 132 14.80 9.92 -7.55
C LEU A 132 14.76 8.39 -7.46
N ALA A 133 15.91 7.73 -7.26
CA ALA A 133 16.00 6.29 -7.05
C ALA A 133 15.16 5.83 -5.84
N PHE A 134 15.21 6.56 -4.73
CA PHE A 134 14.39 6.31 -3.56
C PHE A 134 12.88 6.39 -3.88
N ARG A 135 12.44 7.45 -4.59
CA ARG A 135 11.03 7.60 -5.04
C ARG A 135 10.57 6.45 -5.93
N MET A 136 11.48 5.89 -6.72
CA MET A 136 11.19 4.76 -7.62
C MET A 136 11.30 3.40 -6.92
N GLY A 137 11.55 3.36 -5.59
CA GLY A 137 11.70 2.13 -4.83
C GLY A 137 13.03 1.39 -5.05
N MET A 138 14.01 2.04 -5.69
CA MET A 138 15.36 1.50 -5.93
C MET A 138 16.25 1.77 -4.71
N LEU A 139 15.94 1.11 -3.59
CA LEU A 139 16.44 1.48 -2.27
C LEU A 139 17.96 1.30 -2.11
N GLU A 140 18.51 0.18 -2.59
CA GLU A 140 19.95 -0.11 -2.52
C GLU A 140 20.77 0.86 -3.40
N GLN A 141 20.22 1.26 -4.55
CA GLN A 141 20.84 2.25 -5.43
C GLN A 141 20.82 3.63 -4.79
N ALA A 142 19.69 4.01 -4.19
CA ALA A 142 19.58 5.26 -3.45
C ALA A 142 20.59 5.35 -2.30
N GLU A 143 20.72 4.29 -1.51
CA GLU A 143 21.71 4.18 -0.43
C GLU A 143 23.14 4.43 -0.93
N LYS A 144 23.57 3.73 -2.00
CA LYS A 144 24.90 3.88 -2.60
C LYS A 144 25.15 5.31 -3.06
N LEU A 145 24.15 5.96 -3.65
CA LEU A 145 24.25 7.32 -4.16
C LEU A 145 24.34 8.35 -3.01
N PHE A 146 23.57 8.17 -1.93
CA PHE A 146 23.68 9.02 -0.75
C PHE A 146 25.02 8.85 -0.03
N LEU A 147 25.54 7.62 0.06
CA LEU A 147 26.88 7.36 0.60
C LEU A 147 27.97 8.02 -0.25
N HIS A 148 27.83 8.00 -1.59
CA HIS A 148 28.75 8.69 -2.49
C HIS A 148 28.75 10.21 -2.26
N PHE A 149 27.57 10.80 -2.08
CA PHE A 149 27.45 12.23 -1.72
C PHE A 149 28.11 12.52 -0.36
N LEU A 150 27.80 11.73 0.67
CA LEU A 150 28.27 11.92 2.03
C LEU A 150 29.78 11.70 2.19
N ALA A 151 30.41 10.92 1.30
CA ALA A 151 31.88 10.78 1.28
C ALA A 151 32.58 12.12 1.02
N ARG A 152 31.93 13.06 0.30
CA ARG A 152 32.43 14.41 0.00
C ARG A 152 31.88 15.47 0.94
N HIS A 153 30.69 15.24 1.49
CA HIS A 153 29.98 16.16 2.37
C HIS A 153 29.62 15.47 3.70
N PRO A 154 30.63 15.08 4.53
CA PRO A 154 30.37 14.35 5.77
C PRO A 154 29.50 15.19 6.72
N GLY A 155 28.38 14.62 7.18
CA GLY A 155 27.48 15.30 8.12
C GLY A 155 26.51 16.29 7.48
N HIS A 156 26.36 16.30 6.16
CA HIS A 156 25.28 17.04 5.48
C HIS A 156 23.91 16.48 5.92
N VAL A 157 23.17 17.27 6.69
CA VAL A 157 22.01 16.81 7.47
C VAL A 157 20.94 16.20 6.59
N GLU A 158 20.57 16.86 5.50
CA GLU A 158 19.55 16.38 4.57
C GLU A 158 19.96 15.05 3.91
N ALA A 159 21.23 14.92 3.52
CA ALA A 159 21.71 13.69 2.89
C ALA A 159 21.78 12.52 3.89
N VAL A 160 22.17 12.79 5.15
CA VAL A 160 22.11 11.77 6.22
C VAL A 160 20.65 11.36 6.45
N ASN A 161 19.74 12.31 6.50
CA ASN A 161 18.31 12.02 6.61
C ASN A 161 17.81 11.15 5.43
N ASN A 162 18.19 11.48 4.20
CA ASN A 162 17.82 10.72 3.01
C ASN A 162 18.40 9.30 3.01
N LEU A 163 19.68 9.14 3.40
CA LEU A 163 20.31 7.84 3.60
C LEU A 163 19.56 7.04 4.67
N THR A 164 19.27 7.65 5.81
CA THR A 164 18.51 7.02 6.89
C THR A 164 17.14 6.55 6.41
N CYS A 165 16.43 7.36 5.63
CA CYS A 165 15.14 6.97 5.03
C CYS A 165 15.29 5.77 4.08
N ALA A 166 16.37 5.72 3.28
CA ALA A 166 16.63 4.61 2.37
C ALA A 166 16.92 3.29 3.11
N VAL A 167 17.72 3.36 4.18
CA VAL A 167 18.06 2.21 5.02
C VAL A 167 16.84 1.75 5.84
N ARG A 168 16.04 2.67 6.37
CA ARG A 168 14.77 2.39 7.05
C ARG A 168 13.78 1.66 6.12
N ALA A 169 13.63 2.13 4.88
CA ALA A 169 12.76 1.50 3.90
C ALA A 169 13.17 0.07 3.55
N GLN A 170 14.44 -0.29 3.74
CA GLN A 170 14.96 -1.65 3.67
C GLN A 170 14.74 -2.46 4.96
N GLN A 171 14.01 -1.91 5.95
CA GLN A 171 13.74 -2.51 7.26
C GLN A 171 15.00 -2.74 8.14
N ARG A 172 16.10 -2.08 7.82
CA ARG A 172 17.36 -2.10 8.59
C ARG A 172 17.33 -1.02 9.67
N TYR A 173 16.40 -1.15 10.62
CA TYR A 173 16.06 -0.10 11.59
C TYR A 173 17.20 0.27 12.52
N ASP A 174 17.91 -0.71 13.08
CA ASP A 174 19.01 -0.47 14.00
C ASP A 174 20.14 0.30 13.32
N GLU A 175 20.45 -0.05 12.08
CA GLU A 175 21.44 0.67 11.27
C GLU A 175 20.99 2.09 10.94
N ALA A 176 19.71 2.28 10.62
CA ALA A 176 19.13 3.61 10.38
C ALA A 176 19.27 4.50 11.63
N ILE A 177 19.06 3.94 12.84
CA ILE A 177 19.26 4.65 14.10
C ILE A 177 20.73 5.02 14.28
N GLU A 178 21.67 4.10 14.03
CA GLU A 178 23.11 4.36 14.17
C GLU A 178 23.62 5.44 13.20
N ILE A 179 23.06 5.52 11.99
CA ILE A 179 23.34 6.58 11.02
C ILE A 179 22.82 7.94 11.50
N LEU A 180 21.59 7.97 12.03
CA LEU A 180 20.92 9.23 12.37
C LEU A 180 21.37 9.82 13.71
N ARG A 181 21.59 8.98 14.72
CA ARG A 181 21.89 9.38 16.11
C ARG A 181 23.03 10.39 16.24
N PRO A 182 24.21 10.22 15.60
CA PRO A 182 25.30 11.16 15.74
C PRO A 182 24.98 12.55 15.19
N VAL A 183 24.13 12.63 14.16
CA VAL A 183 23.73 13.91 13.56
C VAL A 183 22.66 14.58 14.40
N LEU A 184 21.69 13.82 14.91
CA LEU A 184 20.67 14.32 15.82
C LEU A 184 21.27 14.88 17.12
N LEU A 185 22.32 14.23 17.69
CA LEU A 185 23.03 14.73 18.88
C LEU A 185 23.76 16.05 18.61
N ARG A 186 24.22 16.28 17.38
CA ARG A 186 24.88 17.55 17.00
C ARG A 186 23.86 18.65 16.64
N GLN A 187 22.66 18.27 16.22
CA GLN A 187 21.61 19.18 15.81
C GLN A 187 20.27 18.78 16.46
N PRO A 188 20.14 18.91 17.77
CA PRO A 188 18.96 18.50 18.53
C PRO A 188 17.73 19.38 18.25
N ASP A 189 17.90 20.51 17.61
CA ASP A 189 16.86 21.45 17.20
C ASP A 189 16.28 21.17 15.80
N SER A 190 16.71 20.08 15.15
CA SER A 190 16.21 19.70 13.82
C SER A 190 14.92 18.89 13.90
N ALA A 191 13.78 19.52 13.64
CA ALA A 191 12.47 18.86 13.57
C ALA A 191 12.46 17.70 12.57
N MET A 192 13.16 17.83 11.44
CA MET A 192 13.26 16.79 10.41
C MET A 192 13.93 15.52 10.95
N LEU A 193 15.03 15.64 11.69
CA LEU A 193 15.73 14.48 12.25
C LEU A 193 14.91 13.78 13.32
N TRP A 194 14.22 14.53 14.19
CA TRP A 194 13.30 13.98 15.18
C TRP A 194 12.14 13.23 14.52
N ASN A 195 11.53 13.80 13.47
CA ASN A 195 10.49 13.11 12.72
C ASN A 195 10.99 11.81 12.07
N THR A 196 12.22 11.79 11.57
CA THR A 196 12.80 10.57 10.97
C THR A 196 13.11 9.53 12.04
N MET A 197 13.69 9.92 13.19
CA MET A 197 13.90 9.02 14.33
C MET A 197 12.58 8.44 14.83
N ALA A 198 11.56 9.28 15.00
CA ALA A 198 10.22 8.86 15.40
C ALA A 198 9.61 7.83 14.42
N SER A 199 9.81 8.07 13.12
CA SER A 199 9.31 7.15 12.08
C SER A 199 9.98 5.77 12.16
N ILE A 200 11.31 5.73 12.41
CA ILE A 200 12.03 4.45 12.58
C ILE A 200 11.48 3.69 13.80
N VAL A 201 11.36 4.37 14.94
CA VAL A 201 10.89 3.77 16.19
C VAL A 201 9.43 3.30 16.09
N ALA A 202 8.57 4.07 15.39
CA ALA A 202 7.20 3.67 15.09
C ALA A 202 7.17 2.40 14.23
N GLU A 203 8.06 2.31 13.25
CA GLU A 203 8.17 1.12 12.40
C GLU A 203 8.78 -0.08 13.13
N GLN A 204 9.51 0.09 14.21
CA GLN A 204 9.87 -0.98 15.15
C GLN A 204 8.71 -1.41 16.06
N GLY A 205 7.60 -0.65 16.08
CA GLY A 205 6.40 -0.94 16.88
C GLY A 205 6.34 -0.22 18.22
N ASP A 206 7.38 0.52 18.61
CA ASP A 206 7.37 1.33 19.83
C ASP A 206 6.69 2.69 19.60
N TYR A 207 5.38 2.66 19.47
CA TYR A 207 4.58 3.87 19.26
C TYR A 207 4.60 4.82 20.47
N ALA A 208 4.86 4.31 21.68
CA ALA A 208 4.93 5.15 22.87
C ALA A 208 6.15 6.08 22.82
N THR A 209 7.32 5.56 22.50
CA THR A 209 8.54 6.35 22.29
C THR A 209 8.44 7.23 21.04
N ALA A 210 7.91 6.68 19.94
CA ALA A 210 7.71 7.43 18.69
C ALA A 210 6.83 8.67 18.88
N LYS A 211 5.75 8.58 19.67
CA LYS A 211 4.90 9.71 20.05
C LYS A 211 5.70 10.86 20.63
N LEU A 212 6.60 10.58 21.57
CA LEU A 212 7.44 11.61 22.19
C LEU A 212 8.34 12.31 21.17
N PHE A 213 8.94 11.55 20.26
CA PHE A 213 9.83 12.10 19.23
C PHE A 213 9.05 12.88 18.16
N PHE A 214 7.86 12.44 17.77
CA PHE A 214 7.01 13.24 16.88
C PHE A 214 6.53 14.52 17.55
N GLN A 215 6.20 14.48 18.85
CA GLN A 215 5.84 15.67 19.61
C GLN A 215 6.98 16.68 19.65
N GLU A 216 8.23 16.23 19.86
CA GLU A 216 9.41 17.08 19.80
C GLU A 216 9.57 17.72 18.41
N ALA A 217 9.42 16.95 17.33
CA ALA A 217 9.47 17.47 15.97
C ALA A 217 8.42 18.57 15.72
N VAL A 218 7.18 18.37 16.20
CA VAL A 218 6.08 19.36 16.08
C VAL A 218 6.31 20.58 16.98
N GLN A 219 6.95 20.42 18.14
CA GLN A 219 7.31 21.51 19.03
C GLN A 219 8.41 22.40 18.43
N LEU A 220 9.43 21.80 17.84
CA LEU A 220 10.52 22.49 17.18
C LEU A 220 10.08 23.24 15.91
N ASP A 221 9.20 22.63 15.13
CA ASP A 221 8.59 23.27 13.95
C ASP A 221 7.08 23.04 13.94
N PRO A 222 6.28 23.97 14.49
CA PRO A 222 4.83 23.88 14.44
C PRO A 222 4.22 23.91 13.02
N GLY A 223 4.98 24.38 12.02
CA GLY A 223 4.60 24.39 10.60
C GLY A 223 4.91 23.07 9.88
N PHE A 224 5.58 22.13 10.53
CA PHE A 224 5.93 20.84 9.93
C PHE A 224 4.71 19.89 9.91
N PHE A 225 3.79 20.15 8.97
CA PHE A 225 2.53 19.39 8.85
C PHE A 225 2.74 17.88 8.69
N LYS A 226 3.84 17.45 8.03
CA LYS A 226 4.16 16.03 7.86
C LYS A 226 4.47 15.33 9.18
N ALA A 227 5.24 15.98 10.08
CA ALA A 227 5.48 15.45 11.41
C ALA A 227 4.18 15.35 12.23
N ARG A 228 3.31 16.33 12.09
CA ARG A 228 1.98 16.35 12.74
C ARG A 228 1.07 15.24 12.21
N TYR A 229 1.08 15.01 10.90
CA TYR A 229 0.38 13.87 10.30
C TYR A 229 0.89 12.52 10.80
N ASN A 230 2.22 12.37 10.87
CA ASN A 230 2.86 11.17 11.41
C ASN A 230 2.53 10.96 12.89
N LEU A 231 2.48 12.04 13.67
CA LEU A 231 2.00 12.01 15.06
C LEU A 231 0.56 11.50 15.14
N GLY A 232 -0.33 11.98 14.24
CA GLY A 232 -1.70 11.51 14.16
C GLY A 232 -1.80 10.01 13.92
N ASN A 233 -1.04 9.48 12.97
CA ASN A 233 -0.99 8.04 12.73
C ASN A 233 -0.45 7.26 13.93
N CYS A 234 0.56 7.78 14.61
CA CYS A 234 1.11 7.18 15.83
C CYS A 234 0.08 7.14 16.96
N LEU A 235 -0.66 8.23 17.18
CA LEU A 235 -1.74 8.31 18.17
C LEU A 235 -2.87 7.33 17.87
N LEU A 236 -3.23 7.15 16.60
CA LEU A 236 -4.22 6.15 16.19
C LEU A 236 -3.80 4.74 16.60
N MET A 237 -2.54 4.38 16.41
CA MET A 237 -2.00 3.07 16.79
C MET A 237 -1.98 2.87 18.31
N LEU A 238 -1.89 3.95 19.09
CA LEU A 238 -2.01 3.93 20.54
C LEU A 238 -3.49 3.89 21.03
N GLY A 239 -4.46 3.98 20.12
CA GLY A 239 -5.88 4.05 20.46
C GLY A 239 -6.36 5.45 20.89
N GLU A 240 -5.49 6.47 20.79
CA GLU A 240 -5.80 7.87 21.10
C GLU A 240 -6.48 8.55 19.90
N THR A 241 -7.60 7.97 19.44
CA THR A 241 -8.20 8.26 18.12
C THR A 241 -8.66 9.71 17.97
N GLN A 242 -9.19 10.35 19.04
CA GLN A 242 -9.58 11.76 18.96
C GLN A 242 -8.36 12.67 18.80
N ALA A 243 -7.31 12.45 19.56
CA ALA A 243 -6.08 13.22 19.43
C ALA A 243 -5.40 12.99 18.05
N ALA A 244 -5.53 11.78 17.50
CA ALA A 244 -5.08 11.47 16.15
C ALA A 244 -5.82 12.30 15.09
N LEU A 245 -7.14 12.39 15.20
CA LEU A 245 -7.98 13.22 14.31
C LEU A 245 -7.60 14.70 14.42
N ASP A 246 -7.46 15.22 15.64
CA ASP A 246 -7.10 16.62 15.87
C ASP A 246 -5.72 16.94 15.23
N ALA A 247 -4.74 16.05 15.37
CA ALA A 247 -3.43 16.20 14.75
C ALA A 247 -3.50 16.15 13.21
N CYS A 248 -4.35 15.29 12.65
CA CYS A 248 -4.57 15.19 11.20
C CYS A 248 -5.27 16.46 10.67
N ASP A 249 -6.28 16.97 11.34
CA ASP A 249 -7.01 18.19 11.00
C ASP A 249 -6.07 19.42 10.99
N GLU A 250 -5.16 19.52 11.96
CA GLU A 250 -4.15 20.57 11.98
C GLU A 250 -3.10 20.41 10.85
N ALA A 251 -2.73 19.17 10.49
CA ALA A 251 -1.82 18.92 9.39
C ALA A 251 -2.45 19.32 8.04
N LEU A 252 -3.74 19.05 7.85
CA LEU A 252 -4.47 19.42 6.62
C LEU A 252 -4.49 20.92 6.34
N LYS A 253 -4.42 21.78 7.38
CA LYS A 253 -4.36 23.23 7.20
C LYS A 253 -3.08 23.70 6.52
N GLY A 254 -1.97 23.00 6.69
CA GLY A 254 -0.65 23.37 6.18
C GLY A 254 -0.24 22.69 4.87
N VAL A 255 -0.89 21.58 4.51
CA VAL A 255 -0.51 20.80 3.33
C VAL A 255 -0.84 21.56 2.03
N ARG A 256 0.14 21.60 1.12
CA ARG A 256 -0.01 22.28 -0.19
C ARG A 256 -0.09 21.30 -1.36
N ALA A 257 0.63 20.18 -1.27
CA ALA A 257 0.64 19.15 -2.29
C ALA A 257 -0.66 18.35 -2.26
N GLU A 258 -1.31 18.21 -3.41
CA GLU A 258 -2.63 17.58 -3.52
C GLU A 258 -2.59 16.06 -3.24
N ASP A 259 -1.52 15.40 -3.62
CA ASP A 259 -1.28 13.98 -3.33
C ASP A 259 -1.14 13.72 -1.81
N GLU A 260 -0.37 14.56 -1.11
CA GLU A 260 -0.26 14.50 0.36
C GLU A 260 -1.60 14.81 1.03
N ARG A 261 -2.37 15.77 0.51
CA ARG A 261 -3.71 16.11 0.98
C ARG A 261 -4.65 14.90 0.91
N GLN A 262 -4.67 14.21 -0.25
CA GLN A 262 -5.51 13.02 -0.43
C GLN A 262 -5.10 11.87 0.51
N MET A 263 -3.81 11.71 0.77
CA MET A 263 -3.30 10.75 1.73
C MET A 263 -3.76 11.07 3.17
N MET A 264 -3.78 12.35 3.54
CA MET A 264 -4.29 12.80 4.85
C MET A 264 -5.82 12.62 4.97
N HIS A 265 -6.59 12.87 3.91
CA HIS A 265 -8.02 12.56 3.87
C HIS A 265 -8.29 11.07 4.09
N MET A 266 -7.49 10.18 3.48
CA MET A 266 -7.60 8.74 3.71
C MET A 266 -7.33 8.38 5.18
N ALA A 267 -6.28 8.91 5.80
CA ALA A 267 -6.00 8.68 7.22
C ALA A 267 -7.12 9.25 8.11
N ARG A 268 -7.62 10.45 7.78
CA ARG A 268 -8.75 11.08 8.47
C ARG A 268 -10.00 10.23 8.43
N SER A 269 -10.31 9.60 7.29
CA SER A 269 -11.45 8.69 7.16
C SER A 269 -11.36 7.52 8.15
N THR A 270 -10.17 6.93 8.33
CA THR A 270 -9.96 5.83 9.27
C THR A 270 -10.09 6.28 10.73
N MET A 271 -9.62 7.49 11.05
CA MET A 271 -9.75 8.07 12.39
C MET A 271 -11.23 8.37 12.71
N LEU A 272 -11.96 8.94 11.77
CA LEU A 272 -13.41 9.21 11.90
C LEU A 272 -14.21 7.92 12.07
N ALA A 273 -13.91 6.88 11.28
CA ALA A 273 -14.53 5.57 11.43
C ALA A 273 -14.23 4.95 12.80
N GLY A 274 -12.99 5.09 13.30
CA GLY A 274 -12.59 4.66 14.64
C GLY A 274 -13.29 5.40 15.79
N LEU A 275 -13.87 6.58 15.50
CA LEU A 275 -14.69 7.37 16.44
C LEU A 275 -16.21 7.14 16.27
N GLY A 276 -16.62 6.27 15.34
CA GLY A 276 -18.05 6.07 15.03
C GLY A 276 -18.68 7.20 14.22
N ARG A 277 -17.90 8.19 13.73
CA ARG A 277 -18.39 9.31 12.91
C ARG A 277 -18.47 8.88 11.44
N LEU A 278 -19.32 7.87 11.18
CA LEU A 278 -19.29 7.11 9.93
C LEU A 278 -19.68 7.94 8.72
N GLY A 279 -20.67 8.82 8.84
CA GLY A 279 -21.10 9.69 7.75
C GLY A 279 -19.95 10.54 7.20
N GLU A 280 -19.15 11.13 8.08
CA GLU A 280 -17.97 11.91 7.73
C GLU A 280 -16.84 11.00 7.22
N ALA A 281 -16.66 9.83 7.86
CA ALA A 281 -15.63 8.86 7.46
C ALA A 281 -15.79 8.42 6.00
N TRP A 282 -17.02 8.07 5.59
CA TRP A 282 -17.25 7.61 4.22
C TRP A 282 -17.20 8.75 3.20
N ASP A 283 -17.58 9.96 3.57
CA ASP A 283 -17.40 11.13 2.71
C ASP A 283 -15.92 11.41 2.46
N GLU A 284 -15.07 11.33 3.49
CA GLU A 284 -13.61 11.44 3.37
C GLU A 284 -12.99 10.27 2.58
N TYR A 285 -13.51 9.06 2.75
CA TYR A 285 -13.01 7.85 2.07
C TYR A 285 -13.12 7.92 0.55
N GLU A 286 -13.97 8.80 -0.01
CA GLU A 286 -14.07 9.05 -1.45
C GLU A 286 -12.76 9.62 -2.05
N CYS A 287 -11.85 10.14 -1.24
CA CYS A 287 -10.51 10.56 -1.65
C CYS A 287 -9.74 9.45 -2.39
N ARG A 288 -10.04 8.17 -2.14
CA ARG A 288 -9.44 7.02 -2.82
C ARG A 288 -9.68 7.01 -4.33
N LEU A 289 -10.69 7.73 -4.80
CA LEU A 289 -11.05 7.87 -6.22
C LEU A 289 -10.49 9.15 -6.84
N HIS A 290 -9.76 9.96 -6.06
CA HIS A 290 -9.18 11.20 -6.55
C HIS A 290 -7.94 10.91 -7.42
N PRO A 291 -7.78 11.54 -8.62
CA PRO A 291 -6.67 11.24 -9.54
C PRO A 291 -5.26 11.46 -8.96
N ARG A 292 -5.14 12.28 -7.90
CA ARG A 292 -3.88 12.54 -7.20
C ARG A 292 -3.64 11.61 -6.01
N PHE A 293 -4.60 10.74 -5.67
CA PHE A 293 -4.36 9.74 -4.63
C PHE A 293 -3.32 8.71 -5.11
N ALA A 294 -2.31 8.45 -4.31
CA ALA A 294 -1.16 7.63 -4.73
C ALA A 294 -1.57 6.18 -5.08
N GLU A 295 -2.52 5.62 -4.32
CA GLU A 295 -3.00 4.24 -4.45
C GLU A 295 -4.35 4.15 -5.20
N ILE A 296 -4.66 5.13 -6.05
CA ILE A 296 -5.91 5.12 -6.81
C ILE A 296 -6.05 3.86 -7.66
N THR A 297 -7.26 3.28 -7.62
CA THR A 297 -7.72 2.31 -8.63
C THR A 297 -8.63 3.03 -9.62
N TYR A 298 -8.31 2.99 -10.91
CA TYR A 298 -9.17 3.52 -11.95
C TYR A 298 -10.30 2.54 -12.26
N PHE A 299 -11.50 3.09 -12.49
CA PHE A 299 -12.65 2.32 -12.98
C PHE A 299 -12.95 2.72 -14.40
N VAL A 300 -12.75 1.78 -15.34
CA VAL A 300 -12.98 2.01 -16.78
C VAL A 300 -14.40 1.56 -17.10
N MET A 301 -15.35 2.47 -16.88
CA MET A 301 -16.78 2.20 -17.02
C MET A 301 -17.44 3.24 -17.92
N LYS A 302 -18.53 2.84 -18.59
CA LYS A 302 -19.39 3.73 -19.38
C LYS A 302 -20.56 4.23 -18.51
N GLY A 303 -21.08 5.39 -18.86
CA GLY A 303 -22.25 5.97 -18.18
C GLY A 303 -21.90 6.74 -16.90
N PRO A 304 -22.92 7.31 -16.25
CA PRO A 304 -22.76 8.11 -15.06
C PRO A 304 -22.46 7.25 -13.82
N ARG A 305 -21.54 7.76 -12.97
CA ARG A 305 -21.31 7.16 -11.66
C ARG A 305 -22.43 7.56 -10.70
N TRP A 306 -22.97 6.58 -9.99
CA TRP A 306 -23.92 6.82 -8.91
C TRP A 306 -23.29 7.62 -7.77
N ALA A 307 -24.10 8.48 -7.18
CA ALA A 307 -23.77 9.22 -5.95
C ALA A 307 -24.99 9.23 -5.01
N PRO A 308 -24.78 9.39 -3.69
CA PRO A 308 -25.86 9.50 -2.73
C PRO A 308 -26.91 10.55 -3.14
N GLY A 309 -28.20 10.18 -3.02
CA GLY A 309 -29.33 11.01 -3.42
C GLY A 309 -29.80 10.86 -4.88
N MET A 310 -29.07 10.11 -5.70
CA MET A 310 -29.58 9.72 -7.02
C MET A 310 -30.67 8.66 -6.87
N ASP A 311 -31.76 8.82 -7.62
CA ASP A 311 -32.83 7.83 -7.70
C ASP A 311 -32.33 6.58 -8.44
N VAL A 312 -32.51 5.42 -7.81
CA VAL A 312 -32.10 4.10 -8.35
C VAL A 312 -33.31 3.23 -8.73
N LYS A 313 -34.52 3.64 -8.36
CA LYS A 313 -35.72 2.83 -8.55
C LYS A 313 -35.95 2.49 -10.02
N GLY A 314 -36.14 1.21 -10.31
CA GLY A 314 -36.37 0.70 -11.67
C GLY A 314 -35.15 0.79 -12.61
N LYS A 315 -33.96 1.11 -12.10
CA LYS A 315 -32.72 1.23 -12.90
C LYS A 315 -31.86 -0.03 -12.84
N THR A 316 -31.01 -0.17 -13.82
CA THR A 316 -29.92 -1.14 -13.79
C THR A 316 -28.69 -0.45 -13.17
N LEU A 317 -28.32 -0.87 -11.97
CA LEU A 317 -27.12 -0.38 -11.28
C LEU A 317 -26.02 -1.44 -11.24
N MET A 318 -24.83 -1.08 -11.69
CA MET A 318 -23.64 -1.93 -11.55
C MET A 318 -22.81 -1.50 -10.36
N VAL A 319 -22.52 -2.45 -9.46
CA VAL A 319 -21.63 -2.28 -8.32
C VAL A 319 -20.35 -3.08 -8.56
N ILE A 320 -19.20 -2.40 -8.51
CA ILE A 320 -17.89 -3.01 -8.79
C ILE A 320 -17.10 -3.13 -7.49
N GLY A 321 -16.61 -4.34 -7.22
CA GLY A 321 -15.72 -4.64 -6.12
C GLY A 321 -14.44 -3.82 -6.18
N GLU A 322 -13.87 -3.51 -5.02
CA GLU A 322 -12.66 -2.68 -4.90
C GLU A 322 -11.78 -3.15 -3.75
N GLN A 323 -10.53 -2.66 -3.71
CA GLN A 323 -9.51 -3.06 -2.75
C GLN A 323 -9.17 -4.56 -2.87
N GLY A 324 -9.16 -5.32 -1.75
CA GLY A 324 -8.87 -6.74 -1.71
C GLY A 324 -10.13 -7.60 -1.51
N LEU A 325 -9.96 -8.92 -1.58
CA LEU A 325 -11.06 -9.89 -1.42
C LEU A 325 -11.89 -9.68 -0.14
N GLY A 326 -11.20 -9.41 0.98
CA GLY A 326 -11.87 -9.18 2.26
C GLY A 326 -12.70 -7.90 2.28
N ASP A 327 -12.23 -6.88 1.58
CA ASP A 327 -12.90 -5.59 1.48
C ASP A 327 -14.13 -5.69 0.58
N GLU A 328 -14.07 -6.45 -0.53
CA GLU A 328 -15.24 -6.70 -1.38
C GLU A 328 -16.37 -7.38 -0.60
N ILE A 329 -16.06 -8.34 0.27
CA ILE A 329 -17.04 -9.01 1.12
C ILE A 329 -17.61 -8.04 2.19
N LEU A 330 -16.74 -7.25 2.81
CA LEU A 330 -17.13 -6.31 3.85
C LEU A 330 -18.05 -5.20 3.29
N PHE A 331 -17.63 -4.60 2.16
CA PHE A 331 -18.37 -3.52 1.52
C PHE A 331 -19.66 -3.96 0.81
N ALA A 332 -19.88 -5.27 0.67
CA ALA A 332 -21.14 -5.83 0.18
C ALA A 332 -22.31 -5.68 1.18
N ASN A 333 -22.02 -5.29 2.44
CA ASN A 333 -23.01 -5.19 3.51
C ASN A 333 -24.28 -4.37 3.14
N PRO A 334 -24.25 -3.29 2.32
CA PRO A 334 -25.46 -2.54 1.93
C PRO A 334 -26.23 -3.13 0.74
N LEU A 335 -25.77 -4.20 0.10
CA LEU A 335 -26.37 -4.68 -1.16
C LEU A 335 -27.80 -5.18 -0.99
N GLY A 336 -28.16 -5.68 0.20
CA GLY A 336 -29.55 -6.10 0.49
C GLY A 336 -30.53 -4.93 0.38
N GLU A 337 -30.24 -3.83 1.07
CA GLU A 337 -31.06 -2.62 1.03
C GLU A 337 -31.06 -1.96 -0.34
N LEU A 338 -29.91 -2.00 -1.05
CA LEU A 338 -29.85 -1.50 -2.42
C LEU A 338 -30.79 -2.28 -3.35
N ILE A 339 -30.90 -3.61 -3.21
CA ILE A 339 -31.86 -4.43 -3.96
C ILE A 339 -33.30 -3.99 -3.66
N GLU A 340 -33.61 -3.71 -2.40
CA GLU A 340 -34.93 -3.20 -2.00
C GLU A 340 -35.23 -1.83 -2.64
N ASP A 341 -34.26 -0.91 -2.64
CA ASP A 341 -34.40 0.42 -3.24
C ASP A 341 -34.54 0.40 -4.76
N LEU A 342 -33.86 -0.54 -5.43
CA LEU A 342 -34.03 -0.76 -6.88
C LEU A 342 -35.46 -1.19 -7.21
N GLY A 343 -36.10 -1.91 -6.32
CA GLY A 343 -37.47 -2.43 -6.49
C GLY A 343 -37.59 -3.53 -7.55
N PRO A 344 -38.82 -4.01 -7.82
CA PRO A 344 -39.03 -5.18 -8.66
C PRO A 344 -38.69 -4.98 -10.15
N ASP A 345 -38.69 -3.74 -10.62
CA ASP A 345 -38.35 -3.39 -12.01
C ASP A 345 -36.86 -3.02 -12.17
N GLY A 346 -36.13 -2.87 -11.07
CA GLY A 346 -34.71 -2.57 -11.07
C GLY A 346 -33.83 -3.82 -11.14
N ARG A 347 -32.58 -3.65 -11.54
CA ARG A 347 -31.63 -4.74 -11.68
C ARG A 347 -30.27 -4.37 -11.05
N LEU A 348 -29.77 -5.26 -10.22
CA LEU A 348 -28.41 -5.15 -9.66
C LEU A 348 -27.45 -6.05 -10.43
N VAL A 349 -26.34 -5.49 -10.90
CA VAL A 349 -25.21 -6.23 -11.44
C VAL A 349 -24.03 -6.05 -10.46
N ILE A 350 -23.47 -7.15 -9.97
CA ILE A 350 -22.35 -7.15 -9.02
C ILE A 350 -21.13 -7.72 -9.72
N ALA A 351 -20.08 -6.90 -9.88
CA ALA A 351 -18.81 -7.34 -10.44
C ALA A 351 -17.77 -7.47 -9.32
N VAL A 352 -17.34 -8.68 -9.01
CA VAL A 352 -16.40 -9.01 -7.93
C VAL A 352 -15.18 -9.77 -8.47
N GLU A 353 -14.21 -10.03 -7.61
CA GLU A 353 -13.08 -10.89 -7.96
C GLU A 353 -13.58 -12.29 -8.33
N LYS A 354 -12.98 -12.91 -9.35
CA LYS A 354 -13.47 -14.14 -9.97
C LYS A 354 -13.80 -15.28 -8.99
N ARG A 355 -12.98 -15.47 -7.95
CA ARG A 355 -13.17 -16.52 -6.93
C ARG A 355 -14.35 -16.26 -5.99
N LEU A 356 -14.88 -15.04 -5.96
CA LEU A 356 -16.04 -14.66 -5.14
C LEU A 356 -17.38 -14.79 -5.87
N VAL A 357 -17.38 -14.98 -7.19
CA VAL A 357 -18.59 -14.95 -8.02
C VAL A 357 -19.66 -15.91 -7.50
N ASP A 358 -19.33 -17.18 -7.29
CA ASP A 358 -20.29 -18.19 -6.85
C ASP A 358 -20.84 -17.91 -5.44
N LEU A 359 -19.96 -17.41 -4.54
CA LEU A 359 -20.34 -17.02 -3.17
C LEU A 359 -21.33 -15.85 -3.17
N PHE A 360 -21.07 -14.83 -3.99
CA PHE A 360 -21.96 -13.68 -4.16
C PHE A 360 -23.27 -14.07 -4.87
N GLN A 361 -23.21 -14.90 -5.91
CA GLN A 361 -24.43 -15.31 -6.64
C GLN A 361 -25.38 -16.08 -5.72
N ARG A 362 -24.87 -16.89 -4.80
CA ARG A 362 -25.71 -17.59 -3.81
C ARG A 362 -26.23 -16.63 -2.73
N GLY A 363 -25.44 -15.68 -2.30
CA GLY A 363 -25.84 -14.69 -1.29
C GLY A 363 -26.85 -13.66 -1.80
N PHE A 364 -26.77 -13.33 -3.10
CA PHE A 364 -27.61 -12.34 -3.76
C PHE A 364 -28.28 -12.92 -5.01
N PRO A 365 -29.21 -13.89 -4.85
CA PRO A 365 -29.80 -14.61 -5.99
C PRO A 365 -30.62 -13.74 -6.93
N GLN A 366 -31.05 -12.55 -6.48
CA GLN A 366 -31.78 -11.57 -7.30
C GLN A 366 -30.85 -10.73 -8.19
N ALA A 367 -29.55 -10.71 -7.88
CA ALA A 367 -28.57 -9.97 -8.66
C ALA A 367 -27.94 -10.82 -9.75
N THR A 368 -27.42 -10.18 -10.78
CA THR A 368 -26.52 -10.81 -11.74
C THR A 368 -25.09 -10.61 -11.26
N VAL A 369 -24.36 -11.68 -10.96
CA VAL A 369 -22.99 -11.60 -10.49
C VAL A 369 -22.02 -11.98 -11.60
N CYS A 370 -20.98 -11.18 -11.79
CA CYS A 370 -19.92 -11.43 -12.76
C CYS A 370 -18.54 -11.12 -12.15
N SER A 371 -17.48 -11.50 -12.85
CA SER A 371 -16.14 -11.11 -12.44
C SER A 371 -15.77 -9.74 -13.01
N HIS A 372 -15.03 -8.93 -12.23
CA HIS A 372 -14.28 -7.82 -12.80
C HIS A 372 -12.90 -8.30 -13.32
N ILE A 373 -12.31 -7.48 -14.18
CA ILE A 373 -10.92 -7.61 -14.64
C ILE A 373 -10.10 -6.51 -13.98
N THR A 374 -8.95 -6.87 -13.44
CA THR A 374 -7.95 -5.92 -12.96
C THR A 374 -6.78 -5.88 -13.94
N GLY A 375 -6.57 -4.71 -14.55
CA GLY A 375 -5.44 -4.39 -15.41
C GLY A 375 -4.65 -3.23 -14.84
N ALA A 376 -3.93 -2.49 -15.70
CA ALA A 376 -3.20 -1.30 -15.31
C ALA A 376 -3.32 -0.19 -16.36
N ILE A 377 -3.40 1.06 -15.90
CA ILE A 377 -3.24 2.27 -16.70
C ILE A 377 -1.95 2.95 -16.20
N GLY A 378 -0.90 2.87 -17.02
CA GLY A 378 0.45 3.21 -16.57
C GLY A 378 0.91 2.23 -15.47
N VAL A 379 1.24 2.77 -14.30
CA VAL A 379 1.66 1.99 -13.11
C VAL A 379 0.52 1.76 -12.11
N ARG A 380 -0.68 2.23 -12.39
CA ARG A 380 -1.80 2.22 -11.44
C ARG A 380 -2.82 1.15 -11.83
N PRO A 381 -3.41 0.44 -10.84
CA PRO A 381 -4.44 -0.55 -11.12
C PRO A 381 -5.67 0.09 -11.77
N ALA A 382 -6.29 -0.66 -12.67
CA ALA A 382 -7.54 -0.30 -13.31
C ALA A 382 -8.50 -1.48 -13.30
N ARG A 383 -9.77 -1.23 -13.04
CA ARG A 383 -10.83 -2.24 -13.04
C ARG A 383 -11.86 -1.95 -14.12
N THR A 384 -12.31 -3.01 -14.76
CA THR A 384 -13.39 -3.03 -15.73
C THR A 384 -14.11 -4.39 -15.65
N VAL A 385 -15.11 -4.60 -16.46
CA VAL A 385 -15.75 -5.91 -16.64
C VAL A 385 -15.31 -6.54 -17.96
N PRO A 386 -15.35 -7.89 -18.07
CA PRO A 386 -15.09 -8.59 -19.32
C PRO A 386 -16.03 -8.12 -20.45
N GLU A 387 -15.55 -8.16 -21.70
CA GLU A 387 -16.35 -7.77 -22.88
C GLU A 387 -17.60 -8.64 -23.07
N GLU A 388 -17.56 -9.88 -22.57
CA GLU A 388 -18.68 -10.83 -22.62
C GLU A 388 -19.82 -10.43 -21.68
N VAL A 389 -19.57 -9.57 -20.70
CA VAL A 389 -20.60 -9.03 -19.81
C VAL A 389 -21.32 -7.89 -20.51
N ASP A 390 -22.59 -8.13 -20.87
CA ASP A 390 -23.39 -7.08 -21.48
C ASP A 390 -23.76 -6.02 -20.43
N ILE A 391 -23.17 -4.83 -20.59
CA ILE A 391 -23.40 -3.65 -19.76
C ILE A 391 -24.08 -2.52 -20.55
N SER A 392 -24.66 -2.83 -21.72
CA SER A 392 -25.28 -1.82 -22.60
C SER A 392 -26.50 -1.16 -21.96
N ASP A 393 -27.17 -1.85 -21.06
CA ASP A 393 -28.38 -1.42 -20.34
C ASP A 393 -28.07 -0.96 -18.89
N VAL A 394 -26.80 -0.80 -18.52
CA VAL A 394 -26.40 -0.25 -17.21
C VAL A 394 -26.63 1.26 -17.19
N ASP A 395 -27.60 1.71 -16.39
CA ASP A 395 -27.93 3.12 -16.23
C ASP A 395 -26.90 3.86 -15.37
N LEU A 396 -26.44 3.20 -14.29
CA LEU A 396 -25.53 3.76 -13.29
C LEU A 396 -24.50 2.71 -12.88
N TRP A 397 -23.33 3.17 -12.48
CA TRP A 397 -22.32 2.30 -11.86
C TRP A 397 -21.69 2.95 -10.63
N THR A 398 -21.15 2.15 -9.71
CA THR A 398 -20.45 2.65 -8.51
C THR A 398 -19.40 1.66 -8.02
N PRO A 399 -18.25 2.14 -7.47
CA PRO A 399 -17.43 1.31 -6.61
C PRO A 399 -18.20 0.92 -5.35
N MET A 400 -18.00 -0.31 -4.89
CA MET A 400 -18.83 -0.92 -3.83
C MET A 400 -18.81 -0.13 -2.52
N ALA A 401 -17.64 0.34 -2.07
CA ALA A 401 -17.53 1.12 -0.82
C ALA A 401 -18.23 2.47 -0.87
N SER A 402 -18.48 3.04 -2.07
CA SER A 402 -19.21 4.31 -2.18
C SER A 402 -20.67 4.20 -1.72
N LEU A 403 -21.23 2.98 -1.67
CA LEU A 403 -22.56 2.72 -1.13
C LEU A 403 -22.66 3.04 0.38
N LEU A 404 -21.55 2.87 1.14
CA LEU A 404 -21.53 3.16 2.57
C LEU A 404 -21.92 4.60 2.90
N ARG A 405 -21.68 5.54 1.99
CA ARG A 405 -22.05 6.95 2.12
C ARG A 405 -23.57 7.17 2.21
N ALA A 406 -24.37 6.27 1.65
CA ALA A 406 -25.83 6.34 1.72
C ALA A 406 -26.40 5.42 2.80
N TYR A 407 -25.85 4.22 2.94
CA TYR A 407 -26.47 3.15 3.71
C TYR A 407 -25.86 2.91 5.10
N ARG A 408 -24.69 3.49 5.43
CA ARG A 408 -23.98 3.23 6.71
C ARG A 408 -23.43 4.51 7.31
N ARG A 409 -24.28 5.50 7.47
CA ARG A 409 -23.87 6.81 8.00
C ARG A 409 -23.66 6.83 9.50
N SER A 410 -24.24 5.85 10.20
CA SER A 410 -24.07 5.62 11.63
C SER A 410 -23.94 4.11 11.91
N VAL A 411 -23.60 3.75 13.15
CA VAL A 411 -23.51 2.34 13.56
C VAL A 411 -24.90 1.69 13.62
N GLU A 412 -25.93 2.48 13.88
CA GLU A 412 -27.33 2.07 13.95
C GLU A 412 -27.89 1.66 12.59
N ASP A 413 -27.26 2.10 11.49
CA ASP A 413 -27.67 1.74 10.12
C ASP A 413 -27.25 0.32 9.73
N PHE A 414 -26.46 -0.36 10.55
CA PHE A 414 -26.07 -1.74 10.28
C PHE A 414 -27.20 -2.70 10.67
N PRO A 415 -27.70 -3.55 9.74
CA PRO A 415 -28.79 -4.46 10.03
C PRO A 415 -28.37 -5.57 11.01
N ALA A 416 -29.35 -6.00 11.82
CA ALA A 416 -29.15 -7.12 12.75
C ALA A 416 -28.85 -8.45 12.03
N ASN A 417 -29.36 -8.60 10.82
CA ASN A 417 -29.16 -9.78 9.96
C ASN A 417 -28.72 -9.32 8.55
N PRO A 418 -27.44 -8.98 8.37
CA PRO A 418 -26.97 -8.52 7.07
C PRO A 418 -27.05 -9.63 6.02
N THR A 419 -27.49 -9.28 4.81
CA THR A 419 -27.31 -10.14 3.65
C THR A 419 -25.83 -10.20 3.31
N GLY A 420 -25.30 -11.39 3.08
CA GLY A 420 -23.90 -11.60 2.80
C GLY A 420 -23.66 -12.70 1.77
N VAL A 421 -22.41 -13.08 1.57
CA VAL A 421 -22.04 -14.23 0.75
C VAL A 421 -22.56 -15.52 1.39
N ALA A 422 -22.84 -16.53 0.57
CA ALA A 422 -23.37 -17.81 1.06
C ALA A 422 -22.51 -18.99 0.60
N ALA A 423 -22.20 -19.88 1.56
CA ALA A 423 -21.55 -21.16 1.27
C ALA A 423 -22.53 -22.12 0.56
N ASP A 424 -22.01 -23.07 -0.23
CA ASP A 424 -22.79 -24.15 -0.82
C ASP A 424 -23.20 -25.14 0.28
N PRO A 425 -24.53 -25.35 0.54
CA PRO A 425 -24.99 -26.23 1.61
C PRO A 425 -24.56 -27.70 1.42
N ALA A 426 -24.44 -28.16 0.17
CA ALA A 426 -24.01 -29.53 -0.10
C ALA A 426 -22.53 -29.74 0.28
N ARG A 427 -21.68 -28.75 -0.03
CA ARG A 427 -20.25 -28.77 0.38
C ARG A 427 -20.12 -28.66 1.89
N VAL A 428 -20.92 -27.82 2.56
CA VAL A 428 -20.96 -27.72 4.02
C VAL A 428 -21.24 -29.06 4.66
N GLU A 429 -22.23 -29.80 4.13
CA GLU A 429 -22.58 -31.13 4.67
C GLU A 429 -21.44 -32.14 4.47
N VAL A 430 -20.77 -32.14 3.32
CA VAL A 430 -19.59 -32.97 3.08
C VAL A 430 -18.48 -32.67 4.11
N TRP A 431 -18.23 -31.40 4.40
CA TRP A 431 -17.24 -31.02 5.42
C TRP A 431 -17.67 -31.41 6.84
N ARG A 432 -18.94 -31.25 7.19
CA ARG A 432 -19.46 -31.69 8.48
C ARG A 432 -19.24 -33.21 8.70
N GLN A 433 -19.51 -34.00 7.69
CA GLN A 433 -19.28 -35.47 7.76
C GLN A 433 -17.79 -35.81 7.94
N ARG A 434 -16.90 -35.10 7.20
CA ARG A 434 -15.45 -35.30 7.36
C ARG A 434 -14.96 -34.89 8.75
N LEU A 435 -15.44 -33.77 9.26
CA LEU A 435 -15.07 -33.24 10.57
C LEU A 435 -15.67 -34.05 11.72
N ALA A 436 -16.81 -34.72 11.54
CA ALA A 436 -17.43 -35.57 12.55
C ALA A 436 -16.53 -36.72 12.99
N ALA A 437 -15.61 -37.16 12.15
CA ALA A 437 -14.62 -38.19 12.51
C ALA A 437 -13.52 -37.73 13.48
N LEU A 438 -13.40 -36.40 13.67
CA LEU A 438 -12.39 -35.80 14.55
C LEU A 438 -12.94 -35.62 15.97
N PRO A 439 -12.10 -35.75 17.03
CA PRO A 439 -12.55 -35.58 18.41
C PRO A 439 -12.81 -34.11 18.76
N GLY A 440 -13.63 -33.88 19.79
CA GLY A 440 -13.86 -32.56 20.39
C GLY A 440 -14.48 -31.52 19.47
N ARG A 441 -14.46 -30.25 19.91
CA ARG A 441 -14.92 -29.10 19.12
C ARG A 441 -13.94 -28.79 17.99
N LYS A 442 -14.46 -28.44 16.82
CA LYS A 442 -13.68 -28.08 15.64
C LYS A 442 -13.53 -26.56 15.58
N VAL A 443 -12.33 -26.08 15.86
CA VAL A 443 -12.03 -24.65 15.85
C VAL A 443 -11.11 -24.34 14.67
N GLY A 444 -11.67 -23.65 13.68
CA GLY A 444 -10.91 -23.15 12.54
C GLY A 444 -10.04 -21.96 12.95
N ILE A 445 -8.75 -21.98 12.64
CA ILE A 445 -7.83 -20.91 13.03
C ILE A 445 -7.10 -20.30 11.83
N LEU A 446 -6.90 -19.00 11.91
CA LEU A 446 -6.10 -18.21 10.96
C LEU A 446 -5.31 -17.15 11.72
N TRP A 447 -4.01 -17.05 11.46
CA TRP A 447 -3.10 -16.32 12.35
C TRP A 447 -2.25 -15.24 11.66
N LYS A 448 -2.23 -15.18 10.32
CA LYS A 448 -1.44 -14.19 9.58
C LYS A 448 -2.11 -13.79 8.26
N SER A 449 -1.62 -12.70 7.67
CA SER A 449 -1.84 -12.35 6.27
C SER A 449 -0.59 -12.67 5.46
N ASN A 450 -0.75 -13.10 4.21
CA ASN A 450 0.39 -13.34 3.31
C ASN A 450 0.98 -12.05 2.72
N ILE A 451 0.37 -10.90 2.96
CA ILE A 451 0.95 -9.62 2.57
C ILE A 451 2.01 -9.27 3.63
N THR A 452 3.24 -9.70 3.37
CA THR A 452 4.40 -9.39 4.22
C THR A 452 5.05 -8.05 3.90
N LYS A 453 4.57 -7.36 2.85
CA LYS A 453 5.05 -6.02 2.49
C LYS A 453 4.63 -5.04 3.58
N ASP A 454 5.53 -4.14 3.90
CA ASP A 454 5.37 -3.11 4.90
C ASP A 454 5.16 -3.66 6.33
N ALA A 455 4.85 -2.80 7.28
CA ALA A 455 4.65 -3.13 8.68
C ALA A 455 3.42 -4.03 8.99
N ARG A 456 2.76 -4.63 7.99
CA ARG A 456 1.51 -5.39 8.17
C ARG A 456 1.65 -6.62 9.07
N HIS A 457 2.83 -7.25 9.11
CA HIS A 457 3.09 -8.38 10.02
C HIS A 457 2.88 -8.03 11.51
N ARG A 458 2.92 -6.74 11.87
CA ARG A 458 2.71 -6.26 13.25
C ARG A 458 1.25 -6.23 13.68
N TYR A 459 0.32 -6.30 12.72
CA TYR A 459 -1.11 -6.34 13.00
C TYR A 459 -1.59 -7.74 13.38
N PHE A 460 -0.68 -8.71 13.43
CA PHE A 460 -0.95 -10.11 13.74
C PHE A 460 -0.04 -10.56 14.89
N ALA A 461 -0.59 -11.39 15.79
CA ALA A 461 0.22 -12.02 16.81
C ALA A 461 1.22 -12.99 16.16
N GLY A 462 2.47 -12.95 16.59
CA GLY A 462 3.41 -14.00 16.22
C GLY A 462 2.86 -15.37 16.59
N PHE A 463 3.21 -16.41 15.82
CA PHE A 463 2.61 -17.74 16.02
C PHE A 463 2.80 -18.30 17.44
N ASP A 464 3.91 -17.96 18.10
CA ASP A 464 4.18 -18.40 19.48
C ASP A 464 3.16 -17.85 20.50
N ALA A 465 2.54 -16.70 20.22
CA ALA A 465 1.48 -16.16 21.06
C ALA A 465 0.18 -16.99 21.03
N TRP A 466 0.05 -17.90 20.06
CA TRP A 466 -1.08 -18.84 19.98
C TRP A 466 -0.95 -20.04 20.92
N ALA A 467 0.22 -20.26 21.55
CA ALA A 467 0.45 -21.39 22.43
C ALA A 467 -0.65 -21.58 23.51
N PRO A 468 -1.12 -20.54 24.24
CA PRO A 468 -2.21 -20.71 25.21
C PRO A 468 -3.52 -21.19 24.59
N VAL A 469 -3.85 -20.70 23.38
CA VAL A 469 -5.06 -21.11 22.65
C VAL A 469 -4.94 -22.56 22.18
N LEU A 470 -3.82 -22.90 21.55
CA LEU A 470 -3.57 -24.23 21.01
C LEU A 470 -3.50 -25.32 22.11
N SER A 471 -3.16 -24.92 23.33
CA SER A 471 -3.06 -25.84 24.47
C SER A 471 -4.42 -26.20 25.11
N GLN A 472 -5.54 -25.65 24.61
CA GLN A 472 -6.86 -25.92 25.20
C GLN A 472 -7.32 -27.35 24.91
N PRO A 473 -7.74 -28.13 25.96
CA PRO A 473 -8.19 -29.49 25.78
C PRO A 473 -9.57 -29.55 25.12
N GLY A 474 -9.90 -30.69 24.53
CA GLY A 474 -11.22 -30.93 23.93
C GLY A 474 -11.46 -30.23 22.60
N VAL A 475 -10.41 -29.70 21.97
CA VAL A 475 -10.47 -28.98 20.70
C VAL A 475 -9.63 -29.70 19.63
N THR A 476 -10.20 -29.86 18.45
CA THR A 476 -9.44 -30.12 17.23
C THR A 476 -9.30 -28.81 16.45
N PHE A 477 -8.08 -28.30 16.32
CA PHE A 477 -7.81 -27.11 15.53
C PHE A 477 -7.75 -27.46 14.05
N VAL A 478 -8.47 -26.69 13.23
CA VAL A 478 -8.57 -26.86 11.78
C VAL A 478 -7.83 -25.69 11.10
N ASN A 479 -6.91 -26.01 10.20
CA ASN A 479 -6.18 -24.98 9.46
C ASN A 479 -7.08 -24.27 8.45
N LEU A 480 -7.27 -22.96 8.64
CA LEU A 480 -7.89 -22.05 7.69
C LEU A 480 -6.88 -21.01 7.16
N GLN A 481 -5.61 -21.14 7.53
CA GLN A 481 -4.54 -20.24 7.12
C GLN A 481 -4.13 -20.55 5.68
N TYR A 482 -4.35 -19.60 4.78
CA TYR A 482 -3.88 -19.69 3.39
C TYR A 482 -2.40 -19.33 3.25
N GLY A 483 -1.77 -19.81 2.18
CA GLY A 483 -0.36 -19.62 1.87
C GLY A 483 0.54 -20.59 2.63
N ASP A 484 1.86 -20.36 2.54
CA ASP A 484 2.84 -21.23 3.20
C ASP A 484 2.80 -21.03 4.72
N CYS A 485 2.49 -22.12 5.43
CA CYS A 485 2.44 -22.19 6.88
C CYS A 485 3.06 -23.49 7.42
N ALA A 486 3.86 -24.18 6.60
CA ALA A 486 4.44 -25.47 6.97
C ALA A 486 5.34 -25.38 8.21
N GLU A 487 6.08 -24.29 8.35
CA GLU A 487 6.96 -24.07 9.50
C GLU A 487 6.15 -23.90 10.79
N GLU A 488 5.08 -23.09 10.77
CA GLU A 488 4.22 -22.89 11.95
C GLU A 488 3.49 -24.18 12.33
N LEU A 489 3.03 -24.96 11.38
CA LEU A 489 2.40 -26.26 11.63
C LEU A 489 3.38 -27.26 12.27
N ALA A 490 4.61 -27.32 11.75
CA ALA A 490 5.66 -28.15 12.34
C ALA A 490 6.00 -27.69 13.77
N ARG A 491 6.02 -26.37 14.02
CA ARG A 491 6.24 -25.77 15.33
C ARG A 491 5.11 -26.10 16.30
N ALA A 492 3.84 -26.01 15.87
CA ALA A 492 2.70 -26.40 16.69
C ALA A 492 2.84 -27.83 17.21
N LYS A 493 3.23 -28.77 16.35
CA LYS A 493 3.44 -30.15 16.70
C LYS A 493 4.65 -30.37 17.62
N ALA A 494 5.80 -29.74 17.28
CA ALA A 494 7.04 -29.96 18.01
C ALA A 494 7.09 -29.26 19.38
N GLN A 495 6.57 -28.06 19.49
CA GLN A 495 6.68 -27.24 20.70
C GLN A 495 5.44 -27.26 21.57
N PHE A 496 4.24 -27.33 20.97
CA PHE A 496 2.98 -27.29 21.71
C PHE A 496 2.28 -28.68 21.80
N GLY A 497 2.79 -29.67 21.07
CA GLY A 497 2.21 -31.04 21.04
C GLY A 497 0.87 -31.11 20.30
N VAL A 498 0.53 -30.09 19.50
CA VAL A 498 -0.76 -29.95 18.82
C VAL A 498 -0.61 -30.24 17.31
N ASP A 499 -1.39 -31.20 16.84
CA ASP A 499 -1.48 -31.50 15.42
C ASP A 499 -2.68 -30.74 14.82
N ILE A 500 -2.42 -29.59 14.17
CA ILE A 500 -3.46 -28.79 13.52
C ILE A 500 -3.90 -29.54 12.27
N TRP A 501 -5.17 -29.95 12.24
CA TRP A 501 -5.74 -30.72 11.14
C TRP A 501 -5.74 -29.94 9.82
N GLN A 502 -5.23 -30.58 8.77
CA GLN A 502 -5.16 -29.99 7.43
C GLN A 502 -6.33 -30.47 6.58
N PRO A 503 -7.16 -29.58 5.98
CA PRO A 503 -8.25 -29.98 5.10
C PRO A 503 -7.67 -30.61 3.82
N PRO A 504 -7.94 -31.90 3.55
CA PRO A 504 -7.35 -32.58 2.43
C PRO A 504 -7.94 -32.11 1.10
N GLY A 505 -7.06 -31.86 0.12
CA GLY A 505 -7.46 -31.55 -1.25
C GLY A 505 -8.00 -30.14 -1.50
N VAL A 506 -7.79 -29.19 -0.57
CA VAL A 506 -8.26 -27.80 -0.70
C VAL A 506 -7.06 -26.87 -0.81
N ASP A 507 -7.08 -25.99 -1.82
CA ASP A 507 -6.25 -24.81 -1.86
C ASP A 507 -6.94 -23.66 -1.13
N LEU A 508 -6.55 -23.41 0.11
CA LEU A 508 -7.14 -22.37 0.98
C LEU A 508 -7.02 -20.93 0.42
N LYS A 509 -6.24 -20.73 -0.65
CA LYS A 509 -6.09 -19.45 -1.32
C LYS A 509 -6.94 -19.33 -2.59
N GLN A 510 -7.15 -20.43 -3.31
CA GLN A 510 -7.82 -20.42 -4.60
C GLN A 510 -9.27 -20.93 -4.54
N ASP A 511 -9.53 -21.95 -3.70
CA ASP A 511 -10.83 -22.62 -3.64
C ASP A 511 -11.75 -21.97 -2.59
N LEU A 512 -12.08 -20.66 -2.77
CA LEU A 512 -12.81 -19.90 -1.77
C LEU A 512 -14.20 -20.45 -1.47
N ASP A 513 -14.79 -21.20 -2.40
CA ASP A 513 -16.06 -21.90 -2.21
C ASP A 513 -15.92 -23.06 -1.20
N GLU A 514 -14.84 -23.84 -1.31
CA GLU A 514 -14.51 -24.86 -0.30
C GLU A 514 -14.15 -24.24 1.04
N VAL A 515 -13.44 -23.10 1.03
CA VAL A 515 -13.11 -22.35 2.26
C VAL A 515 -14.37 -21.88 2.97
N ALA A 516 -15.34 -21.32 2.26
CA ALA A 516 -16.61 -20.88 2.83
C ALA A 516 -17.38 -22.07 3.44
N ALA A 517 -17.43 -23.18 2.72
CA ALA A 517 -18.10 -24.40 3.18
C ALA A 517 -17.42 -24.99 4.43
N LEU A 518 -16.09 -25.02 4.47
CA LEU A 518 -15.32 -25.48 5.61
C LEU A 518 -15.53 -24.56 6.83
N CYS A 519 -15.50 -23.23 6.62
CA CYS A 519 -15.79 -22.26 7.69
C CYS A 519 -17.18 -22.42 8.30
N CYS A 520 -18.20 -22.76 7.49
CA CYS A 520 -19.56 -23.02 7.95
C CYS A 520 -19.74 -24.43 8.55
N ALA A 521 -18.77 -25.32 8.36
CA ALA A 521 -18.82 -26.69 8.88
C ALA A 521 -18.08 -26.85 10.21
N VAL A 522 -17.13 -25.98 10.55
CA VAL A 522 -16.48 -25.97 11.88
C VAL A 522 -17.41 -25.35 12.92
N ASP A 523 -17.18 -25.64 14.19
CA ASP A 523 -17.99 -25.12 15.30
C ASP A 523 -17.72 -23.64 15.59
N LEU A 524 -16.48 -23.18 15.28
CA LEU A 524 -16.03 -21.81 15.54
C LEU A 524 -14.85 -21.46 14.62
N VAL A 525 -14.80 -20.21 14.15
CA VAL A 525 -13.63 -19.64 13.46
C VAL A 525 -12.99 -18.58 14.36
N VAL A 526 -11.68 -18.67 14.60
CA VAL A 526 -10.93 -17.72 15.42
C VAL A 526 -9.76 -17.14 14.61
N GLY A 527 -9.67 -15.82 14.54
CA GLY A 527 -8.53 -15.22 13.87
C GLY A 527 -8.60 -13.71 13.70
N PHE A 528 -7.76 -13.21 12.81
CA PHE A 528 -7.66 -11.80 12.46
C PHE A 528 -8.51 -11.46 11.24
N SER A 529 -8.87 -10.18 11.08
CA SER A 529 -9.60 -9.73 9.90
C SER A 529 -8.73 -9.89 8.63
N ASN A 530 -9.11 -10.86 7.80
CA ASN A 530 -8.59 -11.09 6.46
C ASN A 530 -9.71 -11.65 5.55
N ALA A 531 -9.40 -12.03 4.31
CA ALA A 531 -10.42 -12.52 3.38
C ALA A 531 -11.16 -13.76 3.93
N THR A 532 -10.44 -14.76 4.46
CA THR A 532 -11.02 -15.99 5.02
C THR A 532 -11.94 -15.69 6.21
N PHE A 533 -11.53 -14.77 7.10
CA PHE A 533 -12.37 -14.34 8.23
C PHE A 533 -13.66 -13.68 7.76
N ASN A 534 -13.55 -12.76 6.78
CA ASN A 534 -14.71 -12.07 6.23
C ASN A 534 -15.65 -13.03 5.46
N ILE A 535 -15.12 -14.04 4.77
CA ILE A 535 -15.93 -15.12 4.18
C ILE A 535 -16.70 -15.86 5.28
N ALA A 536 -16.02 -16.32 6.32
CA ALA A 536 -16.63 -17.06 7.43
C ALA A 536 -17.75 -16.24 8.10
N ALA A 537 -17.45 -15.01 8.50
CA ALA A 537 -18.38 -14.13 9.19
C ALA A 537 -19.57 -13.74 8.30
N SER A 538 -19.34 -13.40 7.03
CA SER A 538 -20.39 -13.04 6.07
C SER A 538 -21.30 -14.23 5.71
N ALA A 539 -20.75 -15.45 5.66
CA ALA A 539 -21.52 -16.67 5.45
C ALA A 539 -22.24 -17.17 6.71
N GLY A 540 -22.19 -16.42 7.83
CA GLY A 540 -22.91 -16.73 9.06
C GLY A 540 -22.22 -17.72 10.00
N ALA A 541 -20.95 -18.09 9.76
CA ALA A 541 -20.20 -18.96 10.64
C ALA A 541 -19.94 -18.28 12.00
N PRO A 542 -20.07 -18.99 13.16
CA PRO A 542 -19.66 -18.48 14.45
C PRO A 542 -18.18 -18.06 14.38
N SER A 543 -17.88 -16.79 14.72
CA SER A 543 -16.54 -16.26 14.48
C SER A 543 -16.09 -15.35 15.63
N TRP A 544 -14.81 -15.45 15.99
CA TRP A 544 -14.18 -14.59 16.99
C TRP A 544 -13.03 -13.81 16.33
N LEU A 545 -13.15 -12.49 16.37
CA LEU A 545 -12.21 -11.57 15.79
C LEU A 545 -11.19 -11.11 16.82
N ILE A 546 -9.90 -11.32 16.54
CA ILE A 546 -8.79 -10.71 17.27
C ILE A 546 -8.37 -9.45 16.52
N THR A 547 -8.28 -8.30 17.21
CA THR A 547 -8.05 -7.02 16.54
C THR A 547 -7.22 -6.06 17.37
N ILE A 548 -6.52 -5.14 16.69
CA ILE A 548 -5.67 -4.11 17.30
C ILE A 548 -6.50 -2.88 17.74
N PRO A 549 -5.95 -2.03 18.63
CA PRO A 549 -6.53 -0.72 18.90
C PRO A 549 -6.61 0.12 17.62
N GLY A 550 -7.57 1.04 17.54
CA GLY A 550 -7.70 1.95 16.38
C GLY A 550 -8.04 1.29 15.05
N SER A 551 -8.35 -0.02 15.03
CA SER A 551 -8.77 -0.73 13.82
C SER A 551 -10.08 -0.14 13.29
N TRP A 552 -10.05 0.49 12.11
CA TRP A 552 -11.20 1.17 11.52
C TRP A 552 -12.44 0.27 11.32
N PRO A 553 -12.33 -1.05 10.99
CA PRO A 553 -13.52 -1.87 10.82
C PRO A 553 -14.30 -2.10 12.12
N ARG A 554 -13.74 -1.74 13.28
CA ARG A 554 -14.48 -1.75 14.55
C ARG A 554 -15.50 -0.61 14.66
N LEU A 555 -15.41 0.42 13.86
CA LEU A 555 -16.33 1.55 13.78
C LEU A 555 -16.57 2.24 15.15
N GLY A 556 -15.51 2.31 15.97
CA GLY A 556 -15.58 2.89 17.34
C GLY A 556 -16.15 1.96 18.41
N LEU A 557 -16.59 0.75 18.06
CA LEU A 557 -17.19 -0.20 18.99
C LEU A 557 -16.13 -1.05 19.71
N SER A 558 -16.35 -1.36 20.99
CA SER A 558 -15.44 -2.17 21.81
C SER A 558 -15.91 -3.61 21.98
N ASP A 559 -17.21 -3.85 21.94
CA ASP A 559 -17.88 -5.08 22.37
C ASP A 559 -18.56 -5.87 21.26
N ARG A 560 -18.83 -5.24 20.13
CA ARG A 560 -19.51 -5.85 18.98
C ARG A 560 -18.84 -5.49 17.65
N TYR A 561 -19.16 -6.24 16.61
CA TYR A 561 -18.71 -6.01 15.25
C TYR A 561 -19.90 -5.74 14.34
N ALA A 562 -20.15 -4.46 14.03
CA ALA A 562 -21.37 -4.03 13.34
C ALA A 562 -21.56 -4.70 11.97
N TRP A 563 -20.48 -5.00 11.25
CA TRP A 563 -20.55 -5.68 9.95
C TRP A 563 -21.18 -7.07 10.03
N TYR A 564 -20.93 -7.82 11.13
CA TYR A 564 -21.39 -9.18 11.36
C TYR A 564 -21.74 -9.33 12.84
N PRO A 565 -23.02 -9.16 13.23
CA PRO A 565 -23.43 -9.10 14.65
C PRO A 565 -23.12 -10.35 15.48
N GLN A 566 -22.99 -11.51 14.83
CA GLN A 566 -22.64 -12.77 15.51
C GLN A 566 -21.15 -12.88 15.88
N VAL A 567 -20.31 -11.94 15.42
CA VAL A 567 -18.87 -11.96 15.68
C VAL A 567 -18.58 -11.43 17.08
N ARG A 568 -17.91 -12.24 17.90
CA ARG A 568 -17.33 -11.80 19.17
C ARG A 568 -15.96 -11.16 18.94
N VAL A 569 -15.72 -10.00 19.57
CA VAL A 569 -14.47 -9.25 19.39
C VAL A 569 -13.54 -9.40 20.58
N PHE A 570 -12.26 -9.66 20.31
CA PHE A 570 -11.16 -9.65 21.26
C PHE A 570 -10.15 -8.55 20.85
N GLY A 571 -10.30 -7.38 21.44
CA GLY A 571 -9.42 -6.25 21.19
C GLY A 571 -8.16 -6.28 22.07
N LEU A 572 -7.03 -5.83 21.50
CA LEU A 572 -5.84 -5.52 22.29
C LEU A 572 -6.08 -4.24 23.09
N ASP A 573 -5.56 -4.21 24.32
CA ASP A 573 -5.54 -3.02 25.15
C ASP A 573 -4.39 -2.09 24.76
N ARG A 574 -3.28 -2.67 24.30
CA ARG A 574 -2.07 -1.99 23.83
C ARG A 574 -1.57 -2.64 22.55
N PHE A 575 -1.20 -1.81 21.56
CA PHE A 575 -0.56 -2.32 20.35
C PHE A 575 0.71 -3.11 20.68
N GLY A 576 0.85 -4.31 20.08
CA GLY A 576 2.00 -5.20 20.28
C GLY A 576 1.96 -6.06 21.53
N ASP A 577 1.09 -5.79 22.50
CA ASP A 577 0.93 -6.61 23.71
C ASP A 577 -0.12 -7.72 23.48
N TRP A 578 0.32 -8.79 22.85
CA TRP A 578 -0.54 -9.92 22.46
C TRP A 578 -0.88 -10.87 23.62
N GLY A 579 -0.05 -10.95 24.67
CA GLY A 579 -0.22 -11.90 25.76
C GLY A 579 -1.60 -11.85 26.42
N PRO A 580 -2.06 -10.69 26.92
CA PRO A 580 -3.36 -10.60 27.61
C PRO A 580 -4.56 -10.97 26.74
N VAL A 581 -4.60 -10.53 25.47
CA VAL A 581 -5.72 -10.84 24.58
C VAL A 581 -5.72 -12.31 24.19
N MET A 582 -4.55 -12.91 23.91
CA MET A 582 -4.45 -14.32 23.58
C MET A 582 -4.80 -15.21 24.78
N GLY A 583 -4.52 -14.77 26.01
CA GLY A 583 -5.01 -15.39 27.24
C GLY A 583 -6.55 -15.38 27.30
N ARG A 584 -7.19 -14.24 27.06
CA ARG A 584 -8.67 -14.12 27.02
C ARG A 584 -9.29 -15.01 25.93
N VAL A 585 -8.64 -15.12 24.77
CA VAL A 585 -9.08 -16.02 23.68
C VAL A 585 -8.94 -17.49 24.12
N ALA A 586 -7.83 -17.84 24.76
CA ALA A 586 -7.60 -19.19 25.28
C ALA A 586 -8.66 -19.62 26.30
N ASP A 587 -8.92 -18.76 27.30
CA ASP A 587 -9.96 -19.02 28.31
C ASP A 587 -11.35 -19.20 27.66
N ALA A 588 -11.67 -18.37 26.68
CA ALA A 588 -12.93 -18.46 25.95
C ALA A 588 -13.03 -19.74 25.12
N VAL A 589 -11.94 -20.17 24.45
CA VAL A 589 -11.89 -21.45 23.70
C VAL A 589 -12.04 -22.65 24.65
N GLY A 590 -11.38 -22.59 25.79
CA GLY A 590 -11.52 -23.64 26.82
C GLY A 590 -12.95 -23.75 27.35
N ALA A 591 -13.61 -22.63 27.65
CA ALA A 591 -15.02 -22.60 28.05
C ALA A 591 -15.95 -23.14 26.94
N PHE A 592 -15.75 -22.72 25.70
CA PHE A 592 -16.50 -23.19 24.53
C PHE A 592 -16.36 -24.72 24.31
N ALA A 593 -15.16 -25.27 24.56
CA ALA A 593 -14.94 -26.72 24.49
C ALA A 593 -15.64 -27.49 25.61
N ALA A 594 -15.71 -26.92 26.81
CA ALA A 594 -16.30 -27.55 27.98
C ALA A 594 -17.85 -27.61 27.93
N GLU A 595 -18.52 -26.71 27.20
CA GLU A 595 -20.01 -26.71 27.08
C GLU A 595 -20.56 -28.03 26.53
N VAL A 596 -19.85 -28.71 25.62
CA VAL A 596 -20.26 -30.02 25.07
C VAL A 596 -20.08 -31.15 26.08
N ALA A 597 -19.07 -31.08 26.95
CA ALA A 597 -18.84 -32.09 27.95
C ALA A 597 -19.95 -32.12 29.02
N ALA A 598 -20.74 -31.05 29.13
CA ALA A 598 -21.87 -30.95 30.04
C ALA A 598 -23.21 -31.40 29.39
N GLU A 599 -23.29 -31.45 28.07
CA GLU A 599 -24.48 -31.85 27.29
C GLU A 599 -24.43 -33.34 26.87
N ALA A 600 -23.27 -34.01 26.95
CA ALA A 600 -23.04 -35.41 26.64
C ALA A 600 -23.01 -36.29 27.91
#